data_b05bddee96d5f1fb08007cffade53845
#
_entry.id   b05bddee96d5f1fb08007cffade53845
#
_cell.length_a   1.000
_cell.length_b   1.000
_cell.length_c   1.000
_cell.angle_alpha   90.00
_cell.angle_beta   90.00
_cell.angle_gamma   90.00
#
_symmetry.space_group_name_H-M   'P 1'
#
loop_
_entity.id
_entity.type
_entity.pdbx_description
1 polymer ?
#
loop_
_entity_poly.entity_id
_entity_poly.type
_entity_poly.pdbx_seq_one_letter_code
_entity_poly.pdbx_strand_id
1 'polypeptide(L)' 'MLQLNKIHHIAIICSDYQKSKTFYTTILGLTVIQEIYREEIQSYKLDLALNGDYVIELFSFPNPQNVLRVLKRLDYAI' A
#
# COMPACT_ATOMS: atom_id res chain seq x y z
N MET A 1 15.35 -4.59 20.33
CA MET A 1 15.75 -5.30 19.10
C MET A 1 14.54 -5.64 18.26
N LEU A 2 14.70 -5.53 16.96
CA LEU A 2 13.62 -5.85 16.04
C LEU A 2 13.40 -7.35 15.95
N GLN A 3 12.17 -7.77 16.12
CA GLN A 3 11.77 -9.16 15.97
C GLN A 3 11.35 -9.40 14.53
N LEU A 4 12.10 -10.22 13.82
CA LEU A 4 11.84 -10.50 12.40
C LEU A 4 11.27 -11.89 12.14
N ASN A 5 10.80 -12.55 13.18
CA ASN A 5 10.18 -13.86 13.04
C ASN A 5 8.80 -13.80 12.37
N LYS A 6 8.31 -12.58 12.10
CA LYS A 6 7.02 -12.40 11.43
C LYS A 6 7.00 -11.08 10.69
N ILE A 7 6.74 -11.16 9.38
CA ILE A 7 6.53 -9.96 8.56
C ILE A 7 5.02 -9.77 8.43
N HIS A 8 4.52 -8.62 8.90
CA HIS A 8 3.10 -8.36 8.87
C HIS A 8 2.62 -7.97 7.48
N HIS A 9 3.32 -7.04 6.83
CA HIS A 9 2.95 -6.62 5.48
C HIS A 9 4.09 -5.84 4.83
N ILE A 10 3.99 -5.65 3.52
CA ILE A 10 4.94 -4.90 2.73
C ILE A 10 4.22 -3.71 2.14
N ALA A 11 4.80 -2.52 2.25
CA ALA A 11 4.26 -1.32 1.63
C ALA A 11 4.79 -1.19 0.21
N ILE A 12 3.89 -0.98 -0.74
CA ILE A 12 4.22 -0.85 -2.16
C ILE A 12 3.64 0.46 -2.67
N ILE A 13 4.44 1.22 -3.40
CA ILE A 13 3.99 2.46 -4.02
C ILE A 13 3.77 2.20 -5.50
N CYS A 14 2.59 2.59 -6.00
CA CYS A 14 2.25 2.41 -7.40
C CYS A 14 1.98 3.75 -8.08
N SER A 15 2.20 3.80 -9.39
CA SER A 15 1.93 5.00 -10.20
C SER A 15 0.53 4.98 -10.81
N ASP A 16 -0.02 3.81 -11.04
CA ASP A 16 -1.37 3.64 -11.58
C ASP A 16 -2.17 2.77 -10.63
N TYR A 17 -2.99 3.41 -9.81
CA TYR A 17 -3.70 2.74 -8.74
C TYR A 17 -4.65 1.66 -9.25
N GLN A 18 -5.48 1.99 -10.22
CA GLN A 18 -6.47 1.03 -10.73
C GLN A 18 -5.81 -0.19 -11.37
N LYS A 19 -4.73 0.03 -12.09
CA LYS A 19 -4.00 -1.06 -12.72
C LYS A 19 -3.36 -1.97 -11.68
N SER A 20 -2.75 -1.39 -10.66
CA SER A 20 -2.13 -2.15 -9.58
C SER A 20 -3.18 -2.89 -8.77
N LYS A 21 -4.28 -2.25 -8.42
CA LYS A 21 -5.37 -2.88 -7.70
C LYS A 21 -5.90 -4.09 -8.47
N THR A 22 -6.13 -3.95 -9.76
CA THR A 22 -6.60 -5.04 -10.60
C THR A 22 -5.60 -6.19 -10.63
N PHE A 23 -4.32 -5.87 -10.74
CA PHE A 23 -3.27 -6.89 -10.75
C PHE A 23 -3.29 -7.72 -9.46
N TYR A 24 -3.27 -7.06 -8.31
CA TYR A 24 -3.19 -7.78 -7.05
C TYR A 24 -4.48 -8.52 -6.70
N THR A 25 -5.63 -7.96 -7.02
CA THR A 25 -6.90 -8.59 -6.66
C THR A 25 -7.34 -9.63 -7.68
N THR A 26 -7.25 -9.32 -8.97
CA THR A 26 -7.77 -10.20 -10.03
C THR A 26 -6.75 -11.23 -10.47
N ILE A 27 -5.51 -10.82 -10.66
CA ILE A 27 -4.48 -11.73 -11.19
C ILE A 27 -3.85 -12.55 -10.08
N LEU A 28 -3.44 -11.91 -8.97
CA LEU A 28 -2.84 -12.61 -7.85
C LEU A 28 -3.84 -13.14 -6.82
N GLY A 29 -5.10 -12.72 -6.92
CA GLY A 29 -6.14 -13.26 -6.06
C GLY A 29 -6.14 -12.76 -4.63
N LEU A 30 -5.51 -11.61 -4.34
CA LEU A 30 -5.57 -11.05 -3.00
C LEU A 30 -6.94 -10.42 -2.72
N THR A 31 -7.31 -10.36 -1.45
CA THR A 31 -8.59 -9.83 -1.01
C THR A 31 -8.41 -8.45 -0.42
N VAL A 32 -9.31 -7.52 -0.75
CA VAL A 32 -9.29 -6.18 -0.18
C VAL A 32 -9.80 -6.24 1.26
N ILE A 33 -8.95 -5.78 2.20
CA ILE A 33 -9.35 -5.62 3.59
C ILE A 33 -9.97 -4.24 3.77
N GLN A 34 -9.31 -3.21 3.26
CA GLN A 34 -9.71 -1.84 3.46
C GLN A 34 -9.16 -0.97 2.34
N GLU A 35 -9.95 0.00 1.90
CA GLU A 35 -9.52 0.97 0.90
C GLU A 35 -9.84 2.36 1.43
N ILE A 36 -8.84 3.24 1.48
CA ILE A 36 -8.98 4.59 1.98
C ILE A 36 -8.42 5.57 0.96
N TYR A 37 -9.16 6.65 0.70
CA TYR A 37 -8.66 7.77 -0.07
C TYR A 37 -8.35 8.91 0.88
N ARG A 38 -7.11 9.40 0.86
CA ARG A 38 -6.68 10.53 1.68
C ARG A 38 -6.62 11.77 0.81
N GLU A 39 -7.63 12.60 0.96
CA GLU A 39 -7.83 13.76 0.10
C GLU A 39 -6.70 14.79 0.22
N GLU A 40 -6.19 15.01 1.43
CA GLU A 40 -5.14 16.01 1.67
C GLU A 40 -3.86 15.73 0.91
N ILE A 41 -3.57 14.47 0.64
CA ILE A 41 -2.37 14.09 -0.09
C ILE A 41 -2.71 13.41 -1.41
N GLN A 42 -4.00 13.36 -1.74
CA GLN A 42 -4.51 12.74 -2.97
C GLN A 42 -3.94 11.35 -3.19
N SER A 43 -4.00 10.54 -2.16
CA SER A 43 -3.40 9.21 -2.16
C SER A 43 -4.43 8.16 -1.77
N TYR A 44 -4.45 7.07 -2.52
CA TYR A 44 -5.19 5.87 -2.10
C TYR A 44 -4.29 4.98 -1.27
N LYS A 45 -4.88 4.36 -0.26
CA LYS A 45 -4.25 3.32 0.53
C LYS A 45 -5.13 2.09 0.45
N LEU A 46 -4.56 0.98 0.01
CA LEU A 46 -5.29 -0.28 -0.16
C LEU A 46 -4.59 -1.38 0.62
N ASP A 47 -5.30 -1.95 1.58
CA ASP A 47 -4.78 -3.06 2.37
C ASP A 47 -5.30 -4.37 1.79
N LEU A 48 -4.38 -5.27 1.47
CA LEU A 48 -4.67 -6.53 0.79
C LEU A 48 -4.24 -7.71 1.64
N ALA A 49 -5.04 -8.77 1.62
CA ALA A 49 -4.79 -9.99 2.36
C ALA A 49 -4.62 -11.18 1.44
N LEU A 50 -3.79 -12.12 1.87
CA LEU A 50 -3.64 -13.43 1.24
C LEU A 50 -4.02 -14.48 2.27
N ASN A 51 -5.06 -15.27 1.98
CA ASN A 51 -5.55 -16.31 2.89
C ASN A 51 -5.86 -15.78 4.29
N GLY A 52 -6.42 -14.56 4.36
CA GLY A 52 -6.78 -13.96 5.62
C GLY A 52 -5.67 -13.18 6.32
N ASP A 53 -4.45 -13.28 5.84
CA ASP A 53 -3.32 -12.55 6.41
C ASP A 53 -3.06 -11.26 5.63
N TYR A 54 -2.98 -10.15 6.34
CA TYR A 54 -2.66 -8.85 5.77
C TYR A 54 -1.20 -8.87 5.29
N VAL A 55 -0.99 -8.73 3.98
CA VAL A 55 0.36 -8.89 3.41
C VAL A 55 0.86 -7.69 2.62
N ILE A 56 -0.04 -6.89 2.03
CA ILE A 56 0.37 -5.76 1.19
C ILE A 56 -0.41 -4.52 1.57
N GLU A 57 0.32 -3.41 1.69
CA GLU A 57 -0.24 -2.08 1.84
C GLU A 57 0.15 -1.28 0.60
N LEU A 58 -0.81 -1.05 -0.28
CA LEU A 58 -0.57 -0.40 -1.56
C LEU A 58 -0.90 1.08 -1.46
N PHE A 59 0.03 1.92 -1.88
CA PHE A 59 -0.15 3.37 -1.89
C PHE A 59 -0.05 3.91 -3.31
N SER A 60 -0.90 4.88 -3.63
CA SER A 60 -0.77 5.63 -4.87
C SER A 60 -0.56 7.11 -4.57
N PHE A 61 0.19 7.78 -5.43
CA PHE A 61 0.41 9.22 -5.32
C PHE A 61 0.29 9.84 -6.70
N PRO A 62 -0.41 10.99 -6.82
CA PRO A 62 -0.60 11.63 -8.12
C PRO A 62 0.68 12.25 -8.66
N ASN A 63 1.62 12.58 -7.77
CA ASN A 63 2.88 13.21 -8.15
C ASN A 63 4.04 12.46 -7.49
N PRO A 64 4.79 11.65 -8.26
CA PRO A 64 5.90 10.89 -7.70
C PRO A 64 6.96 11.72 -6.99
N GLN A 65 7.08 13.00 -7.35
CA GLN A 65 8.07 13.88 -6.72
C GLN A 65 7.74 14.13 -5.25
N ASN A 66 6.50 13.91 -4.84
CA ASN A 66 6.07 14.13 -3.48
C ASN A 66 6.11 12.86 -2.62
N VAL A 67 6.52 11.74 -3.21
CA VAL A 67 6.46 10.45 -2.51
C VAL A 67 7.29 10.44 -1.24
N LEU A 68 8.54 10.89 -1.33
CA LEU A 68 9.42 10.90 -0.15
C LEU A 68 8.88 11.79 0.95
N ARG A 69 8.33 12.94 0.59
CA ARG A 69 7.76 13.86 1.56
C ARG A 69 6.56 13.23 2.28
N VAL A 70 5.69 12.58 1.51
CA VAL A 70 4.50 11.94 2.06
C VAL A 70 4.88 10.78 2.97
N LEU A 71 5.80 9.93 2.54
CA LEU A 71 6.25 8.79 3.34
C LEU A 71 6.86 9.26 4.65
N LYS A 72 7.61 10.34 4.62
CA LYS A 72 8.20 10.91 5.82
C LYS A 72 7.12 11.40 6.79
N ARG A 73 6.07 12.04 6.26
CA ARG A 73 4.96 12.50 7.09
C ARG A 73 4.18 11.36 7.72
N LEU A 74 4.13 10.21 7.04
CA LEU A 74 3.46 9.02 7.53
C LEU A 74 4.36 8.16 8.40
N ASP A 75 5.58 8.61 8.64
CA ASP A 75 6.53 7.93 9.52
C ASP A 75 6.97 6.58 9.00
N TYR A 76 7.03 6.41 7.68
CA TYR A 76 7.55 5.19 7.08
C TYR A 76 9.05 5.28 6.91
N ALA A 77 9.73 4.16 7.17
CA ALA A 77 11.14 4.02 6.86
C ALA A 77 11.29 3.73 5.37
N ILE A 78 12.20 4.41 4.73
CA ILE A 78 12.46 4.25 3.30
C ILE A 78 13.82 3.59 3.11
#